data_64d80a224be41d548613f9038766b647
#
_entry.id   64d80a224be41d548613f9038766b647
#
_cell.length_a   1.000
_cell.length_b   1.000
_cell.length_c   1.000
_cell.angle_alpha   90.00
_cell.angle_beta   90.00
_cell.angle_gamma   90.00
#
_symmetry.space_group_name_H-M   'P 1'
#
loop_
_entity.id
_entity.type
_entity.pdbx_description
1 polymer ?
#
loop_
_entity_poly.entity_id
_entity_poly.type
_entity_poly.pdbx_seq_one_letter_code
_entity_poly.pdbx_strand_id
1 'polypeptide(L)'
;MRELTSKGINVNATLIFSSEQAIKCTQALDEGIKDSNKDIKAVVSVFVSRFDRLTDNDFKLKGLETSKLGIINATKCYHEINKFGNPNIRTLFASTGVKGDELSPSYYIDNLIFPNSINTAPLATIEDWVKDGSKNPASIMSESACDKYLETLKSKGIKIDDICSKLLNDGIEAFKVSFKDLLSKLIH
;
A
#
# COMPACT_ATOMS: atom_id res chain seq x y z
N MET A 1 14.17 2.49 -11.33
CA MET A 1 14.30 1.46 -10.28
C MET A 1 15.34 0.40 -10.68
N ARG A 2 15.21 -0.29 -11.81
CA ARG A 2 16.17 -1.31 -12.27
C ARG A 2 17.62 -0.82 -12.22
N GLU A 3 17.94 0.34 -12.81
CA GLU A 3 19.30 0.89 -12.81
C GLU A 3 19.86 1.15 -11.40
N LEU A 4 19.03 1.58 -10.44
CA LEU A 4 19.49 1.81 -9.06
C LEU A 4 19.81 0.50 -8.37
N THR A 5 18.92 -0.48 -8.47
CA THR A 5 19.15 -1.79 -7.85
C THR A 5 20.33 -2.53 -8.50
N SER A 6 20.52 -2.44 -9.82
CA SER A 6 21.69 -3.03 -10.50
C SER A 6 23.02 -2.41 -10.06
N LYS A 7 23.01 -1.14 -9.66
CA LYS A 7 24.19 -0.45 -9.08
C LYS A 7 24.39 -0.73 -7.58
N GLY A 8 23.54 -1.53 -6.96
CA GLY A 8 23.67 -1.90 -5.57
C GLY A 8 23.02 -0.93 -4.59
N ILE A 9 21.96 -0.23 -5.01
CA ILE A 9 21.23 0.73 -4.18
C ILE A 9 19.89 0.11 -3.77
N ASN A 10 19.61 0.11 -2.46
CA ASN A 10 18.30 -0.29 -1.94
C ASN A 10 17.23 0.72 -2.38
N VAL A 11 16.07 0.23 -2.80
CA VAL A 11 15.01 1.08 -3.36
C VAL A 11 13.68 0.86 -2.64
N ASN A 12 13.00 1.95 -2.35
CA ASN A 12 11.60 1.96 -1.96
C ASN A 12 10.75 2.53 -3.13
N ALA A 13 9.96 1.68 -3.77
CA ALA A 13 8.95 2.11 -4.74
C ALA A 13 7.69 2.52 -3.97
N THR A 14 7.35 3.79 -3.98
CA THR A 14 6.25 4.35 -3.16
C THR A 14 5.08 4.86 -4.01
N LEU A 15 3.98 5.23 -3.35
CA LEU A 15 2.71 5.64 -3.98
C LEU A 15 2.13 4.57 -4.90
N ILE A 16 2.17 3.32 -4.45
CA ILE A 16 1.56 2.20 -5.16
C ILE A 16 0.10 2.09 -4.73
N PHE A 17 -0.81 2.22 -5.69
CA PHE A 17 -2.25 2.15 -5.49
C PHE A 17 -2.92 1.05 -6.32
N SER A 18 -2.26 0.50 -7.34
CA SER A 18 -2.83 -0.56 -8.16
C SER A 18 -1.94 -1.79 -8.25
N SER A 19 -2.53 -2.95 -8.50
CA SER A 19 -1.79 -4.19 -8.77
C SER A 19 -0.91 -4.07 -10.01
N GLU A 20 -1.34 -3.33 -11.04
CA GLU A 20 -0.52 -3.07 -12.23
C GLU A 20 0.76 -2.28 -11.90
N GLN A 21 0.65 -1.23 -11.06
CA GLN A 21 1.83 -0.51 -10.57
C GLN A 21 2.74 -1.43 -9.76
N ALA A 22 2.16 -2.25 -8.85
CA ALA A 22 2.91 -3.19 -8.03
C ALA A 22 3.70 -4.17 -8.89
N ILE A 23 3.08 -4.76 -9.91
CA ILE A 23 3.71 -5.69 -10.87
C ILE A 23 4.87 -5.01 -11.59
N LYS A 24 4.64 -3.85 -12.22
CA LYS A 24 5.67 -3.13 -13.00
C LYS A 24 6.85 -2.72 -12.13
N CYS A 25 6.59 -2.24 -10.91
CA CYS A 25 7.65 -1.87 -9.98
C CYS A 25 8.44 -3.09 -9.52
N THR A 26 7.76 -4.17 -9.14
CA THR A 26 8.41 -5.41 -8.70
C THR A 26 9.26 -6.00 -9.80
N GLN A 27 8.75 -6.04 -11.04
CA GLN A 27 9.52 -6.52 -12.19
C GLN A 27 10.82 -5.71 -12.37
N ALA A 28 10.74 -4.38 -12.35
CA ALA A 28 11.91 -3.53 -12.53
C ALA A 28 12.93 -3.68 -11.38
N LEU A 29 12.46 -3.91 -10.15
CA LEU A 29 13.31 -4.18 -9.00
C LEU A 29 13.97 -5.56 -9.11
N ASP A 30 13.21 -6.59 -9.46
CA ASP A 30 13.66 -7.96 -9.60
C ASP A 30 14.75 -8.09 -10.68
N GLU A 31 14.52 -7.51 -11.86
CA GLU A 31 15.51 -7.45 -12.94
C GLU A 31 16.80 -6.77 -12.47
N GLY A 32 16.71 -5.62 -11.79
CA GLY A 32 17.91 -4.91 -11.34
C GLY A 32 18.64 -5.63 -10.20
N ILE A 33 17.94 -6.32 -9.30
CA ILE A 33 18.55 -7.15 -8.24
C ILE A 33 19.30 -8.33 -8.87
N LYS A 34 18.73 -8.99 -9.87
CA LYS A 34 19.39 -10.09 -10.61
C LYS A 34 20.65 -9.62 -11.34
N ASP A 35 20.67 -8.39 -11.82
CA ASP A 35 21.83 -7.79 -12.50
C ASP A 35 22.90 -7.30 -11.50
N SER A 36 22.65 -7.33 -10.17
CA SER A 36 23.55 -6.83 -9.13
C SER A 36 24.39 -7.92 -8.50
N ASN A 37 25.66 -7.60 -8.18
CA ASN A 37 26.55 -8.46 -7.40
C ASN A 37 26.47 -8.20 -5.88
N LYS A 38 25.54 -7.34 -5.44
CA LYS A 38 25.39 -6.93 -4.03
C LYS A 38 24.12 -7.49 -3.42
N ASP A 39 24.08 -7.63 -2.09
CA ASP A 39 22.86 -7.96 -1.36
C ASP A 39 21.96 -6.72 -1.30
N ILE A 40 20.98 -6.64 -2.20
CA ILE A 40 20.06 -5.53 -2.34
C ILE A 40 18.73 -5.89 -1.73
N LYS A 41 18.17 -4.97 -0.97
CA LYS A 41 16.81 -5.05 -0.45
C LYS A 41 15.95 -3.96 -1.08
N ALA A 42 14.75 -4.33 -1.46
CA ALA A 42 13.78 -3.41 -2.02
C ALA A 42 12.40 -3.60 -1.37
N VAL A 43 11.63 -2.53 -1.36
CA VAL A 43 10.26 -2.56 -0.88
C VAL A 43 9.33 -1.89 -1.89
N VAL A 44 8.11 -2.43 -1.98
CA VAL A 44 7.01 -1.86 -2.76
C VAL A 44 5.97 -1.36 -1.77
N SER A 45 5.88 -0.04 -1.62
CA SER A 45 5.02 0.62 -0.63
C SER A 45 3.61 0.81 -1.17
N VAL A 46 2.71 -0.10 -0.79
CA VAL A 46 1.30 -0.10 -1.14
C VAL A 46 0.51 0.73 -0.14
N PHE A 47 -0.22 1.70 -0.63
CA PHE A 47 -1.01 2.62 0.21
C PHE A 47 -2.40 2.06 0.49
N VAL A 48 -2.82 2.15 1.75
CA VAL A 48 -4.02 1.44 2.24
C VAL A 48 -5.18 2.40 2.55
N SER A 49 -5.14 3.12 3.65
CA SER A 49 -6.29 3.87 4.17
C SER A 49 -6.82 4.98 3.27
N ARG A 50 -6.05 5.40 2.27
CA ARG A 50 -6.50 6.46 1.36
C ARG A 50 -7.66 6.03 0.47
N PHE A 51 -7.78 4.74 0.16
CA PHE A 51 -8.93 4.19 -0.57
C PHE A 51 -10.21 4.43 0.22
N ASP A 52 -10.25 3.93 1.44
CA ASP A 52 -11.44 3.97 2.27
C ASP A 52 -11.83 5.42 2.59
N ARG A 53 -10.86 6.27 2.90
CA ARG A 53 -11.11 7.72 3.08
C ARG A 53 -11.71 8.41 1.86
N LEU A 54 -11.37 7.96 0.67
CA LEU A 54 -11.93 8.52 -0.57
C LEU A 54 -13.32 7.96 -0.87
N THR A 55 -13.59 6.69 -0.53
CA THR A 55 -14.75 5.97 -1.06
C THR A 55 -15.84 5.68 -0.03
N ASP A 56 -15.53 5.64 1.27
CA ASP A 56 -16.46 5.15 2.29
C ASP A 56 -17.79 5.94 2.36
N ASN A 57 -17.75 7.25 2.19
CA ASN A 57 -18.98 8.05 2.18
C ASN A 57 -19.89 7.66 1.00
N ASP A 58 -19.32 7.50 -0.20
CA ASP A 58 -20.07 7.08 -1.39
C ASP A 58 -20.55 5.63 -1.27
N PHE A 59 -19.69 4.76 -0.71
CA PHE A 59 -20.02 3.36 -0.46
C PHE A 59 -21.18 3.22 0.51
N LYS A 60 -21.17 3.98 1.61
CA LYS A 60 -22.26 4.00 2.59
C LYS A 60 -23.60 4.41 1.95
N LEU A 61 -23.58 5.45 1.12
CA LEU A 61 -24.79 5.90 0.39
C LEU A 61 -25.30 4.84 -0.60
N LYS A 62 -24.41 4.01 -1.15
CA LYS A 62 -24.75 2.92 -2.10
C LYS A 62 -25.03 1.58 -1.42
N GLY A 63 -25.03 1.52 -0.09
CA GLY A 63 -25.21 0.27 0.66
C GLY A 63 -24.08 -0.74 0.43
N LEU A 64 -22.86 -0.26 0.16
CA LEU A 64 -21.66 -1.07 0.01
C LEU A 64 -20.91 -1.15 1.34
N GLU A 65 -20.07 -2.20 1.50
CA GLU A 65 -19.19 -2.32 2.66
C GLU A 65 -18.13 -1.23 2.66
N THR A 66 -17.94 -0.58 3.81
CA THR A 66 -16.93 0.45 4.02
C THR A 66 -15.66 -0.12 4.68
N SER A 67 -14.57 0.64 4.63
CA SER A 67 -13.30 0.34 5.32
C SER A 67 -12.65 -0.99 4.92
N LYS A 68 -12.94 -1.48 3.70
CA LYS A 68 -12.42 -2.76 3.19
C LYS A 68 -11.65 -2.64 1.89
N LEU A 69 -11.98 -1.66 1.04
CA LEU A 69 -11.37 -1.54 -0.27
C LEU A 69 -9.84 -1.41 -0.17
N GLY A 70 -9.36 -0.58 0.77
CA GLY A 70 -7.92 -0.39 0.98
C GLY A 70 -7.19 -1.68 1.36
N ILE A 71 -7.76 -2.46 2.29
CA ILE A 71 -7.19 -3.74 2.72
C ILE A 71 -7.20 -4.77 1.58
N ILE A 72 -8.32 -4.89 0.87
CA ILE A 72 -8.47 -5.88 -0.21
C ILE A 72 -7.54 -5.57 -1.38
N ASN A 73 -7.47 -4.29 -1.78
CA ASN A 73 -6.54 -3.86 -2.82
C ASN A 73 -5.06 -4.08 -2.41
N ALA A 74 -4.71 -3.77 -1.16
CA ALA A 74 -3.37 -4.02 -0.64
C ALA A 74 -3.04 -5.52 -0.59
N THR A 75 -4.00 -6.37 -0.23
CA THR A 75 -3.87 -7.82 -0.25
C THR A 75 -3.67 -8.35 -1.68
N LYS A 76 -4.40 -7.82 -2.66
CA LYS A 76 -4.19 -8.15 -4.08
C LYS A 76 -2.77 -7.77 -4.53
N CYS A 77 -2.31 -6.56 -4.21
CA CYS A 77 -0.94 -6.15 -4.52
C CYS A 77 0.11 -7.07 -3.85
N TYR A 78 -0.11 -7.47 -2.59
CA TYR A 78 0.75 -8.40 -1.89
C TYR A 78 0.87 -9.75 -2.61
N HIS A 79 -0.24 -10.32 -3.10
CA HIS A 79 -0.22 -11.54 -3.90
C HIS A 79 0.61 -11.36 -5.18
N GLU A 80 0.39 -10.26 -5.91
CA GLU A 80 1.12 -10.00 -7.15
C GLU A 80 2.63 -9.84 -6.93
N ILE A 81 3.04 -9.13 -5.88
CA ILE A 81 4.46 -8.96 -5.53
C ILE A 81 5.09 -10.32 -5.19
N ASN A 82 4.40 -11.14 -4.40
CA ASN A 82 4.93 -12.44 -3.98
C ASN A 82 5.05 -13.47 -5.11
N LYS A 83 4.30 -13.34 -6.21
CA LYS A 83 4.44 -14.20 -7.40
C LYS A 83 5.84 -14.16 -8.02
N PHE A 84 6.60 -13.08 -7.81
CA PHE A 84 7.97 -12.97 -8.29
C PHE A 84 8.94 -13.89 -7.52
N GLY A 85 8.58 -14.33 -6.31
CA GLY A 85 9.39 -15.26 -5.52
C GLY A 85 10.74 -14.71 -5.06
N ASN A 86 10.98 -13.40 -5.18
CA ASN A 86 12.25 -12.79 -4.78
C ASN A 86 12.21 -12.40 -3.30
N PRO A 87 13.00 -13.07 -2.40
CA PRO A 87 12.95 -12.79 -0.96
C PRO A 87 13.52 -11.41 -0.59
N ASN A 88 14.19 -10.75 -1.53
CA ASN A 88 14.76 -9.43 -1.33
C ASN A 88 13.78 -8.29 -1.67
N ILE A 89 12.60 -8.62 -2.20
CA ILE A 89 11.53 -7.66 -2.47
C ILE A 89 10.37 -7.94 -1.52
N ARG A 90 10.01 -6.95 -0.71
CA ARG A 90 8.94 -7.08 0.27
C ARG A 90 7.83 -6.07 0.02
N THR A 91 6.59 -6.50 0.24
CA THR A 91 5.48 -5.56 0.34
C THR A 91 5.60 -4.75 1.61
N LEU A 92 5.48 -3.43 1.49
CA LEU A 92 5.37 -2.51 2.61
C LEU A 92 3.99 -1.88 2.57
N PHE A 93 3.16 -2.13 3.59
CA PHE A 93 1.87 -1.48 3.74
C PHE A 93 2.06 -0.09 4.35
N ALA A 94 1.69 0.92 3.60
CA ALA A 94 1.85 2.33 3.95
C ALA A 94 0.49 3.03 4.09
N SER A 95 0.47 4.17 4.80
CA SER A 95 -0.77 4.88 5.09
C SER A 95 -1.76 3.98 5.86
N THR A 96 -1.33 3.42 6.96
CA THR A 96 -2.09 2.48 7.80
C THR A 96 -2.69 3.12 9.05
N GLY A 97 -2.53 4.43 9.21
CA GLY A 97 -3.18 5.19 10.29
C GLY A 97 -4.68 5.39 10.01
N VAL A 98 -5.49 5.17 11.03
CA VAL A 98 -6.92 5.49 11.02
C VAL A 98 -7.12 6.99 11.23
N LYS A 99 -8.15 7.58 10.64
CA LYS A 99 -8.60 8.93 10.91
C LYS A 99 -10.07 8.88 11.35
N GLY A 100 -10.40 9.59 12.41
CA GLY A 100 -11.72 9.53 13.05
C GLY A 100 -11.83 8.38 14.06
N ASP A 101 -12.99 8.24 14.69
CA ASP A 101 -13.22 7.36 15.84
C ASP A 101 -14.07 6.12 15.49
N GLU A 102 -14.39 5.93 14.21
CA GLU A 102 -15.26 4.81 13.78
C GLU A 102 -14.55 3.44 13.75
N LEU A 103 -13.21 3.44 13.64
CA LEU A 103 -12.39 2.24 13.57
C LEU A 103 -11.37 2.22 14.72
N SER A 104 -10.97 1.02 15.14
CA SER A 104 -9.81 0.87 16.03
C SER A 104 -8.58 1.59 15.45
N PRO A 105 -7.78 2.32 16.24
CA PRO A 105 -6.58 2.99 15.77
C PRO A 105 -5.61 2.09 15.01
N SER A 106 -5.55 0.79 15.36
CA SER A 106 -4.69 -0.23 14.74
C SER A 106 -5.36 -1.01 13.60
N TYR A 107 -6.59 -0.67 13.20
CA TYR A 107 -7.43 -1.45 12.30
C TYR A 107 -6.69 -1.94 11.05
N TYR A 108 -5.99 -1.07 10.33
CA TYR A 108 -5.28 -1.46 9.10
C TYR A 108 -4.07 -2.34 9.39
N ILE A 109 -3.35 -2.08 10.48
CA ILE A 109 -2.21 -2.92 10.88
C ILE A 109 -2.71 -4.32 11.22
N ASP A 110 -3.74 -4.45 12.05
CA ASP A 110 -4.29 -5.73 12.49
C ASP A 110 -4.73 -6.62 11.32
N ASN A 111 -5.22 -6.00 10.25
CA ASN A 111 -5.68 -6.71 9.05
C ASN A 111 -4.57 -6.99 8.02
N LEU A 112 -3.34 -6.50 8.22
CA LEU A 112 -2.24 -6.58 7.26
C LEU A 112 -0.93 -7.13 7.87
N ILE A 113 -1.01 -7.93 8.94
CA ILE A 113 0.13 -8.67 9.48
C ILE A 113 0.35 -9.93 8.65
N PHE A 114 1.02 -9.78 7.52
CA PHE A 114 1.26 -10.86 6.57
C PHE A 114 2.72 -11.32 6.60
N PRO A 115 2.99 -12.61 6.27
CA PRO A 115 4.36 -13.12 6.16
C PRO A 115 5.19 -12.27 5.18
N ASN A 116 6.45 -12.08 5.51
CA ASN A 116 7.41 -11.34 4.66
C ASN A 116 6.91 -9.94 4.22
N SER A 117 6.12 -9.28 5.04
CA SER A 117 5.66 -7.90 4.81
C SER A 117 6.20 -6.93 5.85
N ILE A 118 6.01 -5.66 5.62
CA ILE A 118 6.34 -4.56 6.53
C ILE A 118 5.10 -3.69 6.67
N ASN A 119 4.82 -3.22 7.88
CA ASN A 119 3.85 -2.15 8.12
C ASN A 119 4.57 -0.88 8.56
N THR A 120 4.17 0.26 8.01
CA THR A 120 4.57 1.57 8.51
C THR A 120 3.34 2.33 8.99
N ALA A 121 3.44 2.98 10.13
CA ALA A 121 2.37 3.76 10.70
C ALA A 121 2.90 4.99 11.44
N PRO A 122 2.05 6.02 11.71
CA PRO A 122 2.38 7.08 12.64
C PRO A 122 2.72 6.51 14.03
N LEU A 123 3.58 7.21 14.78
CA LEU A 123 4.04 6.76 16.10
C LEU A 123 2.86 6.44 17.03
N ALA A 124 1.87 7.32 17.11
CA ALA A 124 0.68 7.10 17.93
C ALA A 124 -0.06 5.81 17.55
N THR A 125 -0.21 5.52 16.25
CA THR A 125 -0.81 4.25 15.80
C THR A 125 0.02 3.02 16.21
N ILE A 126 1.34 3.15 16.24
CA ILE A 126 2.24 2.07 16.70
C ILE A 126 2.07 1.87 18.21
N GLU A 127 2.01 2.95 18.98
CA GLU A 127 1.78 2.91 20.43
C GLU A 127 0.44 2.25 20.76
N ASP A 128 -0.63 2.64 20.07
CA ASP A 128 -1.95 2.01 20.20
C ASP A 128 -1.91 0.52 19.85
N TRP A 129 -1.23 0.15 18.76
CA TRP A 129 -1.09 -1.25 18.37
C TRP A 129 -0.26 -2.06 19.37
N VAL A 130 0.79 -1.49 19.93
CA VAL A 130 1.60 -2.15 20.98
C VAL A 130 0.75 -2.44 22.21
N LYS A 131 -0.14 -1.52 22.56
CA LYS A 131 -1.00 -1.62 23.73
C LYS A 131 -2.15 -2.62 23.51
N ASP A 132 -2.97 -2.42 22.48
CA ASP A 132 -4.27 -3.08 22.31
C ASP A 132 -4.44 -3.82 20.98
N GLY A 133 -3.48 -3.70 20.02
CA GLY A 133 -3.57 -4.31 18.70
C GLY A 133 -3.42 -5.83 18.69
N SER A 134 -3.90 -6.48 17.64
CA SER A 134 -3.75 -7.92 17.44
C SER A 134 -2.26 -8.29 17.30
N LYS A 135 -1.84 -9.31 18.05
CA LYS A 135 -0.48 -9.89 17.96
C LYS A 135 -0.44 -11.14 17.07
N ASN A 136 -1.61 -11.57 16.57
CA ASN A 136 -1.72 -12.74 15.71
C ASN A 136 -1.64 -12.30 14.24
N PRO A 137 -1.06 -13.13 13.34
CA PRO A 137 -1.13 -12.91 11.91
C PRO A 137 -2.58 -12.75 11.45
N ALA A 138 -2.82 -11.79 10.56
CA ALA A 138 -4.12 -11.61 9.93
C ALA A 138 -4.43 -12.79 8.99
N SER A 139 -5.72 -13.11 8.86
CA SER A 139 -6.17 -14.04 7.82
C SER A 139 -6.03 -13.40 6.46
N ILE A 140 -5.21 -13.99 5.58
CA ILE A 140 -4.97 -13.46 4.25
C ILE A 140 -6.11 -13.89 3.33
N MET A 141 -6.86 -12.93 2.81
CA MET A 141 -7.87 -13.20 1.78
C MET A 141 -7.19 -13.80 0.55
N SER A 142 -7.77 -14.86 -0.03
CA SER A 142 -7.24 -15.45 -1.25
C SER A 142 -7.27 -14.46 -2.43
N GLU A 143 -6.37 -14.63 -3.37
CA GLU A 143 -6.32 -13.79 -4.56
C GLU A 143 -7.66 -13.79 -5.31
N SER A 144 -8.26 -14.97 -5.50
CA SER A 144 -9.57 -15.10 -6.16
C SER A 144 -10.70 -14.39 -5.41
N ALA A 145 -10.63 -14.34 -4.07
CA ALA A 145 -11.61 -13.58 -3.29
C ALA A 145 -11.41 -12.07 -3.43
N CYS A 146 -10.16 -11.60 -3.50
CA CYS A 146 -9.87 -10.19 -3.82
C CYS A 146 -10.43 -9.81 -5.19
N ASP A 147 -10.17 -10.64 -6.22
CA ASP A 147 -10.67 -10.40 -7.57
C ASP A 147 -12.19 -10.35 -7.61
N LYS A 148 -12.87 -11.31 -6.98
CA LYS A 148 -14.33 -11.34 -6.89
C LYS A 148 -14.90 -10.09 -6.23
N TYR A 149 -14.25 -9.58 -5.19
CA TYR A 149 -14.68 -8.34 -4.53
C TYR A 149 -14.55 -7.14 -5.48
N LEU A 150 -13.39 -6.98 -6.15
CA LEU A 150 -13.16 -5.90 -7.09
C LEU A 150 -14.09 -5.96 -8.30
N GLU A 151 -14.37 -7.15 -8.83
CA GLU A 151 -15.35 -7.36 -9.89
C GLU A 151 -16.79 -7.02 -9.45
N THR A 152 -17.14 -7.35 -8.20
CA THR A 152 -18.44 -6.97 -7.62
C THR A 152 -18.57 -5.45 -7.54
N LEU A 153 -17.54 -4.73 -7.13
CA LEU A 153 -17.55 -3.26 -7.14
C LEU A 153 -17.68 -2.71 -8.57
N LYS A 154 -16.93 -3.29 -9.52
CA LYS A 154 -17.02 -2.92 -10.94
C LYS A 154 -18.42 -3.11 -11.51
N SER A 155 -19.09 -4.22 -11.19
CA SER A 155 -20.47 -4.49 -11.62
C SER A 155 -21.49 -3.48 -11.07
N LYS A 156 -21.16 -2.84 -9.94
CA LYS A 156 -21.93 -1.76 -9.30
C LYS A 156 -21.51 -0.35 -9.78
N GLY A 157 -20.72 -0.27 -10.86
CA GLY A 157 -20.30 0.98 -11.47
C GLY A 157 -19.15 1.69 -10.78
N ILE A 158 -18.47 1.02 -9.84
CA ILE A 158 -17.26 1.58 -9.18
C ILE A 158 -16.05 1.31 -10.07
N LYS A 159 -15.42 2.37 -10.55
CA LYS A 159 -14.23 2.31 -11.41
C LYS A 159 -12.96 2.36 -10.56
N ILE A 160 -12.42 1.20 -10.22
CA ILE A 160 -11.23 1.09 -9.35
C ILE A 160 -10.02 1.80 -9.96
N ASP A 161 -9.84 1.73 -11.29
CA ASP A 161 -8.73 2.37 -11.97
C ASP A 161 -8.79 3.91 -11.88
N ASP A 162 -9.98 4.49 -11.92
CA ASP A 162 -10.18 5.94 -11.73
C ASP A 162 -9.81 6.33 -10.28
N ILE A 163 -10.20 5.51 -9.30
CA ILE A 163 -9.84 5.70 -7.89
C ILE A 163 -8.32 5.65 -7.72
N CYS A 164 -7.66 4.62 -8.25
CA CYS A 164 -6.21 4.47 -8.20
C CYS A 164 -5.49 5.67 -8.83
N SER A 165 -5.95 6.10 -10.01
CA SER A 165 -5.40 7.24 -10.74
C SER A 165 -5.54 8.54 -9.96
N LYS A 166 -6.72 8.77 -9.37
CA LYS A 166 -6.96 9.92 -8.51
C LYS A 166 -6.04 9.92 -7.30
N LEU A 167 -5.95 8.80 -6.59
CA LEU A 167 -5.10 8.69 -5.40
C LEU A 167 -3.62 8.88 -5.71
N LEU A 168 -3.16 8.40 -6.87
CA LEU A 168 -1.79 8.61 -7.33
C LEU A 168 -1.51 10.10 -7.59
N ASN A 169 -2.39 10.77 -8.33
CA ASN A 169 -2.25 12.20 -8.62
C ASN A 169 -2.28 13.04 -7.33
N ASP A 170 -3.24 12.81 -6.46
CA ASP A 170 -3.34 13.47 -5.16
C ASP A 170 -2.07 13.23 -4.31
N GLY A 171 -1.53 12.02 -4.34
CA GLY A 171 -0.30 11.65 -3.67
C GLY A 171 0.92 12.41 -4.20
N ILE A 172 1.08 12.47 -5.51
CA ILE A 172 2.17 13.20 -6.18
C ILE A 172 2.10 14.70 -5.83
N GLU A 173 0.92 15.32 -5.92
CA GLU A 173 0.75 16.72 -5.57
C GLU A 173 1.06 17.01 -4.11
N ALA A 174 0.64 16.15 -3.18
CA ALA A 174 0.98 16.27 -1.77
C ALA A 174 2.51 16.21 -1.53
N PHE A 175 3.22 15.31 -2.22
CA PHE A 175 4.69 15.26 -2.15
C PHE A 175 5.35 16.53 -2.71
N LYS A 176 4.87 17.04 -3.84
CA LYS A 176 5.38 18.30 -4.42
C LYS A 176 5.21 19.48 -3.47
N VAL A 177 4.04 19.61 -2.84
CA VAL A 177 3.76 20.66 -1.84
C VAL A 177 4.71 20.55 -0.65
N SER A 178 4.81 19.35 -0.05
CA SER A 178 5.68 19.11 1.09
C SER A 178 7.15 19.35 0.77
N PHE A 179 7.60 19.01 -0.44
CA PHE A 179 8.97 19.25 -0.87
C PHE A 179 9.28 20.75 -1.05
N LYS A 180 8.33 21.51 -1.65
CA LYS A 180 8.47 22.97 -1.77
C LYS A 180 8.50 23.66 -0.41
N ASP A 181 7.65 23.23 0.52
CA ASP A 181 7.62 23.74 1.91
C ASP A 181 8.96 23.45 2.63
N LEU A 182 9.49 22.24 2.47
CA LEU A 182 10.81 21.89 3.02
C LEU A 182 11.92 22.80 2.44
N LEU A 183 11.95 22.96 1.11
CA LEU A 183 12.95 23.82 0.47
C LEU A 183 12.84 25.28 0.97
N SER A 184 11.63 25.81 1.08
CA SER A 184 11.43 27.20 1.57
C SER A 184 11.98 27.41 3.01
N LYS A 185 11.96 26.36 3.84
CA LYS A 185 12.49 26.40 5.21
C LYS A 185 14.01 26.25 5.29
N LEU A 186 14.64 25.73 4.24
CA LEU A 186 16.10 25.55 4.18
C LEU A 186 16.83 26.76 3.58
N ILE A 187 16.12 27.68 2.93
CA ILE A 187 16.71 28.87 2.29
C ILE A 187 16.75 30.08 3.26
N HIS A 188 16.32 29.88 4.50
CA HIS A 188 16.46 30.82 5.61
C HIS A 188 17.51 30.28 6.59
#